data_f86c877516669caadcbf4d69959451ab
#
_entry.id   f86c877516669caadcbf4d69959451ab
#
_cell.length_a   1.000
_cell.length_b   1.000
_cell.length_c   1.000
_cell.angle_alpha   90.00
_cell.angle_beta   90.00
_cell.angle_gamma   90.00
#
_symmetry.space_group_name_H-M   'P 1'
#
loop_
_entity.id
_entity.type
_entity.pdbx_description
1 polymer ?
#
loop_
_entity_poly.entity_id
_entity_poly.type
_entity_poly.pdbx_seq_one_letter_code
_entity_poly.pdbx_strand_id
1 'polypeptide(L)'
;MDSQRTTPRLANIRLHPIKALDPVSVNEARIGPNGGLELDRVWALYSVDGRWVNAKRTAAVHLIRAAYAPDISSVTLTVPGDRRGIPRMSFAFPSDTAGAAEWFSMYFEQAIQVRYSREGLPDDGLATGPTIVSTASLEAVCGWFPDMTLDEARRRFRTTLEIDTASSAGAAETVPPFWEDQLFAGSESNVVRFKIGDVAFEGSNPCARCPVPSRESQTGVTNGGFQKRFIDLRHAQLPPWAPAVRFDHFYRFAVNTRIPSTECGKILRFGEALLL
;
A
#
# COMPACT_ATOMS: atom_id res chain seq x y z
N MET A 1 15.80 -34.40 -6.50
CA MET A 1 15.76 -33.72 -5.19
C MET A 1 14.81 -32.56 -5.36
N ASP A 2 13.57 -32.73 -4.94
CA ASP A 2 12.61 -31.63 -4.89
C ASP A 2 13.13 -30.62 -3.86
N SER A 3 13.67 -29.50 -4.32
CA SER A 3 13.94 -28.39 -3.43
C SER A 3 12.58 -27.97 -2.85
N GLN A 4 12.39 -28.13 -1.56
CA GLN A 4 11.22 -27.60 -0.86
C GLN A 4 11.20 -26.09 -1.11
N ARG A 5 10.45 -25.67 -2.13
CA ARG A 5 10.26 -24.24 -2.42
C ARG A 5 9.60 -23.62 -1.20
N THR A 6 10.27 -22.68 -0.58
CA THR A 6 9.72 -21.95 0.54
C THR A 6 8.42 -21.29 0.12
N THR A 7 7.31 -21.67 0.75
CA THR A 7 5.99 -21.11 0.46
C THR A 7 5.82 -19.78 1.20
N PRO A 8 5.73 -18.65 0.50
CA PRO A 8 5.49 -17.36 1.14
C PRO A 8 4.16 -17.36 1.90
N ARG A 9 4.10 -16.56 2.95
CA ARG A 9 2.89 -16.35 3.75
C ARG A 9 2.56 -14.87 3.88
N LEU A 10 1.30 -14.58 4.09
CA LEU A 10 0.84 -13.23 4.36
C LEU A 10 1.35 -12.76 5.73
N ALA A 11 2.32 -11.86 5.71
CA ALA A 11 3.02 -11.35 6.88
C ALA A 11 2.44 -10.03 7.41
N ASN A 12 1.72 -9.28 6.58
CA ASN A 12 1.05 -8.05 7.00
C ASN A 12 -0.09 -7.69 6.04
N ILE A 13 -1.18 -7.18 6.61
CA ILE A 13 -2.30 -6.56 5.88
C ILE A 13 -2.38 -5.11 6.35
N ARG A 14 -2.11 -4.16 5.45
CA ARG A 14 -2.09 -2.73 5.73
C ARG A 14 -3.20 -2.01 4.98
N LEU A 15 -4.25 -1.68 5.68
CA LEU A 15 -5.32 -0.85 5.13
C LEU A 15 -4.96 0.62 5.25
N HIS A 16 -5.36 1.41 4.27
CA HIS A 16 -5.22 2.87 4.27
C HIS A 16 -6.62 3.50 4.20
N PRO A 17 -7.40 3.51 5.30
CA PRO A 17 -8.81 3.89 5.23
C PRO A 17 -9.04 5.26 4.63
N ILE A 18 -8.24 6.26 5.03
CA ILE A 18 -8.22 7.58 4.40
C ILE A 18 -7.06 7.66 3.41
N LYS A 19 -7.38 7.94 2.15
CA LYS A 19 -6.40 8.04 1.07
C LYS A 19 -5.31 9.08 1.42
N ALA A 20 -4.05 8.71 1.20
CA ALA A 20 -2.85 9.49 1.49
C ALA A 20 -2.45 9.64 2.98
N LEU A 21 -3.25 9.19 3.95
CA LEU A 21 -2.91 9.21 5.38
C LEU A 21 -2.27 7.89 5.85
N ASP A 22 -1.95 7.80 7.14
CA ASP A 22 -1.30 6.65 7.75
C ASP A 22 -2.14 5.37 7.57
N PRO A 23 -1.51 4.20 7.47
CA PRO A 23 -2.20 2.91 7.43
C PRO A 23 -2.57 2.42 8.82
N VAL A 24 -3.40 1.38 8.84
CA VAL A 24 -3.62 0.51 9.99
C VAL A 24 -3.31 -0.93 9.60
N SER A 25 -2.56 -1.64 10.45
CA SER A 25 -2.35 -3.09 10.27
C SER A 25 -3.50 -3.86 10.92
N VAL A 26 -3.99 -4.87 10.19
CA VAL A 26 -5.07 -5.74 10.65
C VAL A 26 -4.68 -7.21 10.49
N ASN A 27 -5.28 -8.10 11.28
CA ASN A 27 -5.02 -9.54 11.18
C ASN A 27 -5.87 -10.22 10.10
N GLU A 28 -6.95 -9.58 9.69
CA GLU A 28 -7.81 -10.07 8.62
C GLU A 28 -8.45 -8.92 7.85
N ALA A 29 -8.81 -9.17 6.60
CA ALA A 29 -9.54 -8.22 5.76
C ALA A 29 -10.52 -8.96 4.84
N ARG A 30 -11.73 -8.43 4.70
CA ARG A 30 -12.75 -8.97 3.81
C ARG A 30 -12.58 -8.43 2.40
N ILE A 31 -12.84 -9.29 1.41
CA ILE A 31 -12.85 -8.89 0.00
C ILE A 31 -14.16 -8.16 -0.30
N GLY A 32 -14.05 -6.94 -0.79
CA GLY A 32 -15.17 -6.12 -1.22
C GLY A 32 -15.70 -6.50 -2.62
N PRO A 33 -16.83 -5.92 -3.04
CA PRO A 33 -17.50 -6.27 -4.30
C PRO A 33 -16.69 -5.91 -5.56
N ASN A 34 -15.79 -4.96 -5.46
CA ASN A 34 -14.91 -4.54 -6.57
C ASN A 34 -13.56 -5.26 -6.59
N GLY A 35 -13.35 -6.26 -5.72
CA GLY A 35 -12.07 -6.97 -5.57
C GLY A 35 -11.03 -6.23 -4.73
N GLY A 36 -11.34 -5.05 -4.18
CA GLY A 36 -10.53 -4.38 -3.16
C GLY A 36 -10.77 -4.97 -1.77
N LEU A 37 -9.94 -4.57 -0.78
CA LEU A 37 -10.20 -4.90 0.61
C LEU A 37 -11.21 -3.91 1.21
N GLU A 38 -12.17 -4.42 1.98
CA GLU A 38 -13.10 -3.54 2.72
C GLU A 38 -12.31 -2.59 3.62
N LEU A 39 -12.78 -1.36 3.75
CA LEU A 39 -12.17 -0.27 4.51
C LEU A 39 -10.82 0.23 3.97
N ASP A 40 -10.30 -0.32 2.86
CA ASP A 40 -9.10 0.25 2.24
C ASP A 40 -9.47 1.38 1.27
N ARG A 41 -8.91 2.59 1.49
CA ARG A 41 -9.09 3.77 0.63
C ARG A 41 -10.56 4.17 0.43
N VAL A 42 -11.39 4.01 1.46
CA VAL A 42 -12.82 4.34 1.41
C VAL A 42 -13.09 5.84 1.63
N TRP A 43 -12.14 6.60 2.19
CA TRP A 43 -12.21 8.04 2.31
C TRP A 43 -11.14 8.73 1.47
N ALA A 44 -11.50 9.87 0.86
CA ALA A 44 -10.57 10.75 0.17
C ALA A 44 -10.93 12.21 0.36
N LEU A 45 -9.90 13.08 0.31
CA LEU A 45 -10.02 14.53 0.50
C LEU A 45 -10.12 15.22 -0.85
N TYR A 46 -11.04 16.17 -0.96
CA TYR A 46 -11.25 16.98 -2.15
C TYR A 46 -11.36 18.47 -1.75
N SER A 47 -10.79 19.33 -2.56
CA SER A 47 -11.12 20.75 -2.52
C SER A 47 -12.53 21.00 -3.10
N VAL A 48 -13.10 22.17 -2.84
CA VAL A 48 -14.46 22.51 -3.32
C VAL A 48 -14.61 22.48 -4.84
N ASP A 49 -13.53 22.73 -5.57
CA ASP A 49 -13.48 22.62 -7.04
C ASP A 49 -13.33 21.16 -7.53
N GLY A 50 -13.45 20.19 -6.64
CA GLY A 50 -13.42 18.76 -6.96
C GLY A 50 -12.05 18.17 -7.21
N ARG A 51 -10.95 18.91 -6.99
CA ARG A 51 -9.60 18.38 -7.10
C ARG A 51 -9.20 17.57 -5.87
N TRP A 52 -8.50 16.48 -6.09
CA TRP A 52 -7.98 15.65 -5.01
C TRP A 52 -6.87 16.36 -4.23
N VAL A 53 -7.03 16.42 -2.91
CA VAL A 53 -5.96 16.77 -1.98
C VAL A 53 -5.21 15.49 -1.62
N ASN A 54 -3.99 15.37 -2.10
CA ASN A 54 -3.21 14.14 -1.96
C ASN A 54 -1.72 14.41 -1.72
N ALA A 55 -1.02 13.40 -1.21
CA ALA A 55 0.40 13.46 -0.89
C ALA A 55 1.34 13.72 -2.08
N LYS A 56 0.89 13.52 -3.33
CA LYS A 56 1.69 13.82 -4.53
C LYS A 56 1.90 15.33 -4.71
N ARG A 57 0.83 16.10 -4.48
CA ARG A 57 0.79 17.55 -4.76
C ARG A 57 0.92 18.40 -3.50
N THR A 58 0.49 17.88 -2.34
CA THR A 58 0.37 18.63 -1.09
C THR A 58 1.27 18.01 -0.03
N ALA A 59 2.48 18.57 0.16
CA ALA A 59 3.44 18.08 1.14
C ALA A 59 2.87 18.08 2.58
N ALA A 60 2.00 19.04 2.91
CA ALA A 60 1.36 19.14 4.21
C ALA A 60 0.54 17.91 4.60
N VAL A 61 0.06 17.09 3.64
CA VAL A 61 -0.62 15.82 3.94
C VAL A 61 0.28 14.87 4.73
N HIS A 62 1.58 14.89 4.50
CA HIS A 62 2.55 14.05 5.20
C HIS A 62 2.75 14.41 6.68
N LEU A 63 2.34 15.58 7.12
CA LEU A 63 2.43 16.01 8.51
C LEU A 63 1.27 15.50 9.37
N ILE A 64 0.17 15.07 8.76
CA ILE A 64 -0.99 14.53 9.45
C ILE A 64 -0.72 13.11 9.89
N ARG A 65 -1.02 12.81 11.16
CA ARG A 65 -1.05 11.44 11.71
C ARG A 65 -2.49 10.99 11.86
N ALA A 66 -2.78 9.77 11.42
CA ALA A 66 -4.08 9.13 11.55
C ALA A 66 -3.92 7.84 12.37
N ALA A 67 -4.51 7.79 13.55
CA ALA A 67 -4.56 6.60 14.41
C ALA A 67 -5.98 6.04 14.43
N TYR A 68 -6.13 4.78 14.05
CA TYR A 68 -7.43 4.12 13.97
C TYR A 68 -7.70 3.26 15.20
N ALA A 69 -8.98 3.15 15.60
CA ALA A 69 -9.41 2.11 16.53
C ALA A 69 -9.12 0.71 15.93
N PRO A 70 -8.92 -0.34 16.77
CA PRO A 70 -8.61 -1.70 16.27
C PRO A 70 -9.64 -2.26 15.28
N ASP A 71 -10.91 -1.90 15.43
CA ASP A 71 -12.03 -2.27 14.56
C ASP A 71 -12.28 -1.25 13.44
N ILE A 72 -11.44 -0.24 13.32
CA ILE A 72 -11.56 0.88 12.37
C ILE A 72 -12.90 1.65 12.51
N SER A 73 -13.56 1.57 13.65
CA SER A 73 -14.80 2.32 13.94
C SER A 73 -14.57 3.82 14.17
N SER A 74 -13.32 4.23 14.38
CA SER A 74 -12.96 5.64 14.53
C SER A 74 -11.52 5.92 14.07
N VAL A 75 -11.27 7.19 13.75
CA VAL A 75 -9.94 7.72 13.44
C VAL A 75 -9.65 8.93 14.31
N THR A 76 -8.45 8.99 14.89
CA THR A 76 -7.93 10.16 15.60
C THR A 76 -6.90 10.84 14.70
N LEU A 77 -7.14 12.12 14.38
CA LEU A 77 -6.25 12.95 13.58
C LEU A 77 -5.43 13.88 14.48
N THR A 78 -4.14 13.99 14.16
CA THR A 78 -3.20 14.89 14.85
C THR A 78 -2.17 15.45 13.87
N VAL A 79 -1.61 16.59 14.22
CA VAL A 79 -0.45 17.18 13.51
C VAL A 79 0.66 17.43 14.54
N PRO A 80 1.57 16.47 14.76
CA PRO A 80 2.63 16.61 15.74
C PRO A 80 3.50 17.84 15.46
N GLY A 81 3.77 18.64 16.50
CA GLY A 81 4.59 19.85 16.39
C GLY A 81 3.91 21.03 15.68
N ASP A 82 2.63 20.95 15.37
CA ASP A 82 1.90 22.08 14.79
C ASP A 82 1.80 23.24 15.79
N ARG A 83 2.19 24.44 15.34
CA ARG A 83 2.16 25.67 16.15
C ARG A 83 0.92 26.52 15.93
N ARG A 84 0.04 26.12 15.01
CA ARG A 84 -1.21 26.85 14.67
C ARG A 84 -2.36 26.50 15.61
N GLY A 85 -2.16 25.48 16.47
CA GLY A 85 -3.16 25.04 17.44
C GLY A 85 -4.23 24.12 16.85
N ILE A 86 -3.91 23.39 15.78
CA ILE A 86 -4.82 22.40 15.22
C ILE A 86 -5.10 21.31 16.27
N PRO A 87 -6.36 21.12 16.71
CA PRO A 87 -6.66 20.21 17.80
C PRO A 87 -6.51 18.75 17.38
N ARG A 88 -6.08 17.91 18.32
CA ARG A 88 -6.26 16.46 18.19
C ARG A 88 -7.75 16.14 18.28
N MET A 89 -8.31 15.49 17.27
CA MET A 89 -9.74 15.14 17.25
C MET A 89 -9.97 13.72 16.76
N SER A 90 -11.04 13.10 17.27
CA SER A 90 -11.47 11.76 16.87
C SER A 90 -12.83 11.83 16.18
N PHE A 91 -12.98 11.04 15.12
CA PHE A 91 -14.18 11.01 14.28
C PHE A 91 -14.68 9.58 14.17
N ALA A 92 -15.99 9.39 14.28
CA ALA A 92 -16.62 8.10 14.05
C ALA A 92 -16.53 7.73 12.56
N PHE A 93 -16.03 6.53 12.28
CA PHE A 93 -15.81 6.04 10.93
C PHE A 93 -16.90 5.00 10.57
N PRO A 94 -17.55 5.07 9.40
CA PRO A 94 -17.41 6.07 8.33
C PRO A 94 -18.42 7.24 8.44
N SER A 95 -19.16 7.40 9.54
CA SER A 95 -20.34 8.26 9.61
C SER A 95 -20.04 9.76 9.76
N ASP A 96 -18.93 10.15 10.41
CA ASP A 96 -18.60 11.56 10.69
C ASP A 96 -17.70 12.18 9.63
N THR A 97 -18.18 12.23 8.39
CA THR A 97 -17.46 12.91 7.29
C THR A 97 -17.49 14.42 7.42
N ALA A 98 -18.52 14.98 8.03
CA ALA A 98 -18.67 16.44 8.21
C ALA A 98 -17.65 16.98 9.20
N GLY A 99 -17.56 16.41 10.41
CA GLY A 99 -16.58 16.81 11.40
C GLY A 99 -15.13 16.63 10.90
N ALA A 100 -14.85 15.52 10.20
CA ALA A 100 -13.55 15.32 9.58
C ALA A 100 -13.26 16.38 8.50
N ALA A 101 -14.25 16.77 7.67
CA ALA A 101 -14.09 17.81 6.65
C ALA A 101 -13.79 19.18 7.28
N GLU A 102 -14.44 19.53 8.40
CA GLU A 102 -14.15 20.75 9.16
C GLU A 102 -12.72 20.75 9.69
N TRP A 103 -12.27 19.64 10.28
CA TRP A 103 -10.91 19.50 10.77
C TRP A 103 -9.87 19.67 9.64
N PHE A 104 -10.07 19.00 8.52
CA PHE A 104 -9.18 19.15 7.37
C PHE A 104 -9.22 20.55 6.77
N SER A 105 -10.40 21.20 6.77
CA SER A 105 -10.53 22.56 6.27
C SER A 105 -9.76 23.57 7.15
N MET A 106 -9.80 23.38 8.47
CA MET A 106 -9.00 24.15 9.42
C MET A 106 -7.49 23.91 9.17
N TYR A 107 -7.09 22.64 9.01
CA TYR A 107 -5.68 22.30 8.80
C TYR A 107 -5.11 22.86 7.50
N PHE A 108 -5.82 22.73 6.39
CA PHE A 108 -5.36 23.19 5.06
C PHE A 108 -5.67 24.65 4.79
N GLU A 109 -6.36 25.37 5.70
CA GLU A 109 -6.78 26.77 5.54
C GLU A 109 -7.59 26.99 4.24
N GLN A 110 -8.35 25.98 3.84
CA GLN A 110 -9.22 25.99 2.66
C GLN A 110 -10.36 25.00 2.86
N ALA A 111 -11.49 25.23 2.21
CA ALA A 111 -12.62 24.33 2.29
C ALA A 111 -12.31 22.96 1.69
N ILE A 112 -12.41 21.91 2.52
CA ILE A 112 -12.18 20.52 2.17
C ILE A 112 -13.49 19.74 2.29
N GLN A 113 -13.74 18.87 1.32
CA GLN A 113 -14.77 17.85 1.34
C GLN A 113 -14.14 16.49 1.63
N VAL A 114 -14.71 15.71 2.50
CA VAL A 114 -14.39 14.30 2.69
C VAL A 114 -15.43 13.47 1.97
N ARG A 115 -15.01 12.72 0.95
CA ARG A 115 -15.88 11.79 0.23
C ARG A 115 -15.66 10.38 0.75
N TYR A 116 -16.76 9.70 0.96
CA TYR A 116 -16.80 8.30 1.35
C TYR A 116 -17.35 7.44 0.19
N SER A 117 -16.71 6.30 -0.07
CA SER A 117 -17.22 5.26 -0.96
C SER A 117 -17.02 3.91 -0.30
N ARG A 118 -18.11 3.19 -0.07
CA ARG A 118 -18.05 1.83 0.49
C ARG A 118 -17.26 0.87 -0.42
N GLU A 119 -17.26 1.11 -1.70
CA GLU A 119 -16.51 0.32 -2.69
C GLU A 119 -15.04 0.71 -2.77
N GLY A 120 -14.61 1.72 -2.02
CA GLY A 120 -13.28 2.29 -2.10
C GLY A 120 -13.11 3.34 -3.20
N LEU A 121 -11.98 4.00 -3.17
CA LEU A 121 -11.56 5.05 -4.11
C LEU A 121 -10.15 4.68 -4.63
N PRO A 122 -10.01 3.61 -5.45
CA PRO A 122 -8.72 3.12 -5.92
C PRO A 122 -8.01 4.18 -6.77
N ASP A 123 -6.66 4.09 -6.83
CA ASP A 123 -5.84 4.94 -7.70
C ASP A 123 -5.87 4.47 -9.16
N ASP A 124 -6.09 3.17 -9.36
CA ASP A 124 -6.16 2.51 -10.67
C ASP A 124 -7.46 1.69 -10.75
N GLY A 125 -8.36 2.08 -11.64
CA GLY A 125 -9.63 1.37 -11.84
C GLY A 125 -9.48 0.01 -12.52
N LEU A 126 -8.33 -0.29 -13.12
CA LEU A 126 -8.04 -1.57 -13.77
C LEU A 126 -7.41 -2.60 -12.83
N ALA A 127 -6.77 -2.13 -11.75
CA ALA A 127 -6.13 -2.96 -10.73
C ALA A 127 -6.67 -2.61 -9.35
N THR A 128 -7.93 -2.99 -9.10
CA THR A 128 -8.65 -2.67 -7.86
C THR A 128 -8.22 -3.52 -6.66
N GLY A 129 -7.53 -4.63 -6.89
CA GLY A 129 -7.01 -5.49 -5.84
C GLY A 129 -5.85 -4.88 -5.06
N PRO A 130 -5.51 -5.46 -3.90
CA PRO A 130 -4.41 -5.00 -3.07
C PRO A 130 -3.05 -5.21 -3.76
N THR A 131 -2.10 -4.29 -3.57
CA THR A 131 -0.72 -4.48 -4.02
C THR A 131 0.02 -5.46 -3.10
N ILE A 132 0.89 -6.30 -3.68
CA ILE A 132 1.70 -7.30 -2.97
C ILE A 132 3.18 -6.95 -3.06
N VAL A 133 3.89 -7.04 -1.95
CA VAL A 133 5.34 -6.88 -1.84
C VAL A 133 5.91 -7.92 -0.87
N SER A 134 7.14 -8.38 -1.06
CA SER A 134 7.84 -9.18 -0.05
C SER A 134 8.58 -8.32 0.96
N THR A 135 8.71 -8.80 2.21
CA THR A 135 9.56 -8.16 3.24
C THR A 135 10.98 -8.01 2.71
N ALA A 136 11.52 -9.04 2.07
CA ALA A 136 12.87 -9.02 1.50
C ALA A 136 13.06 -7.92 0.44
N SER A 137 12.03 -7.61 -0.36
CA SER A 137 12.06 -6.50 -1.32
C SER A 137 12.11 -5.14 -0.63
N LEU A 138 11.35 -4.97 0.45
CA LEU A 138 11.40 -3.75 1.26
C LEU A 138 12.77 -3.58 1.90
N GLU A 139 13.36 -4.64 2.46
CA GLU A 139 14.70 -4.65 3.04
C GLU A 139 15.79 -4.34 2.01
N ALA A 140 15.69 -4.92 0.81
CA ALA A 140 16.60 -4.60 -0.30
C ALA A 140 16.56 -3.11 -0.63
N VAL A 141 15.37 -2.52 -0.72
CA VAL A 141 15.22 -1.07 -0.95
C VAL A 141 15.76 -0.26 0.23
N CYS A 142 15.60 -0.69 1.48
CA CYS A 142 16.23 -0.04 2.63
C CYS A 142 17.77 -0.03 2.48
N GLY A 143 18.36 -1.11 2.02
CA GLY A 143 19.81 -1.17 1.72
C GLY A 143 20.27 -0.20 0.63
N TRP A 144 19.38 0.28 -0.22
CA TRP A 144 19.71 1.29 -1.23
C TRP A 144 19.80 2.71 -0.66
N PHE A 145 19.17 2.98 0.49
CA PHE A 145 19.06 4.32 1.08
C PHE A 145 19.46 4.25 2.56
N PRO A 146 20.62 4.82 2.96
CA PRO A 146 21.20 4.64 4.31
C PRO A 146 20.26 5.02 5.47
N ASP A 147 19.39 6.00 5.26
CA ASP A 147 18.49 6.51 6.32
C ASP A 147 17.06 5.91 6.23
N MET A 148 16.85 4.91 5.37
CA MET A 148 15.54 4.30 5.19
C MET A 148 15.41 3.05 6.07
N THR A 149 14.60 3.16 7.11
CA THR A 149 14.17 2.00 7.90
C THR A 149 13.08 1.21 7.17
N LEU A 150 12.87 -0.03 7.59
CA LEU A 150 11.80 -0.87 7.05
C LEU A 150 10.41 -0.24 7.22
N ASP A 151 10.17 0.40 8.37
CA ASP A 151 8.91 1.13 8.61
C ASP A 151 8.76 2.35 7.71
N GLU A 152 9.84 3.08 7.45
CA GLU A 152 9.82 4.20 6.52
C GLU A 152 9.55 3.73 5.08
N ALA A 153 10.18 2.63 4.64
CA ALA A 153 9.89 2.02 3.35
C ALA A 153 8.41 1.63 3.21
N ARG A 154 7.86 0.97 4.22
CA ARG A 154 6.44 0.62 4.28
C ARG A 154 5.53 1.84 4.16
N ARG A 155 5.84 2.94 4.84
CA ARG A 155 5.07 4.20 4.81
C ARG A 155 5.18 4.89 3.46
N ARG A 156 6.36 4.89 2.83
CA ARG A 156 6.57 5.55 1.52
C ARG A 156 5.93 4.79 0.38
N PHE A 157 6.11 3.46 0.33
CA PHE A 157 5.58 2.64 -0.77
C PHE A 157 4.11 2.31 -0.62
N ARG A 158 3.54 2.33 0.59
CA ARG A 158 2.09 2.20 0.85
C ARG A 158 1.48 0.96 0.19
N THR A 159 2.20 -0.15 0.22
CA THR A 159 1.70 -1.46 -0.22
C THR A 159 0.68 -2.02 0.77
N THR A 160 -0.26 -2.80 0.27
CA THR A 160 -1.37 -3.30 1.09
C THR A 160 -1.07 -4.65 1.72
N LEU A 161 -0.56 -5.61 0.92
CA LEU A 161 -0.20 -6.94 1.40
C LEU A 161 1.33 -7.09 1.40
N GLU A 162 1.86 -7.57 2.50
CA GLU A 162 3.28 -7.92 2.65
C GLU A 162 3.38 -9.43 2.85
N ILE A 163 4.24 -10.08 2.08
CA ILE A 163 4.50 -11.52 2.17
C ILE A 163 5.92 -11.78 2.68
N ASP A 164 6.08 -12.86 3.43
CA ASP A 164 7.37 -13.28 3.96
C ASP A 164 7.43 -14.81 4.05
N THR A 165 8.59 -15.35 4.39
CA THR A 165 8.69 -16.74 4.83
C THR A 165 8.03 -16.94 6.19
N ALA A 166 7.49 -18.11 6.43
CA ALA A 166 7.09 -18.47 7.78
C ALA A 166 8.32 -18.37 8.71
N SER A 167 8.21 -17.55 9.74
CA SER A 167 9.20 -17.48 10.82
C SER A 167 9.15 -18.73 11.69
N SER A 168 9.50 -19.89 11.12
CA SER A 168 9.82 -21.07 11.90
C SER A 168 11.33 -21.09 12.09
N ALA A 169 11.76 -21.07 13.35
CA ALA A 169 13.17 -21.23 13.69
C ALA A 169 13.72 -22.50 13.00
N GLY A 170 14.59 -22.30 11.98
CA GLY A 170 15.15 -23.39 11.19
C GLY A 170 14.75 -23.43 9.70
N ALA A 171 13.97 -22.50 9.17
CA ALA A 171 13.71 -22.44 7.73
C ALA A 171 15.01 -22.13 6.97
N ALA A 172 15.46 -23.10 6.17
CA ALA A 172 16.73 -23.02 5.43
C ALA A 172 16.68 -22.02 4.25
N GLU A 173 15.51 -21.58 3.85
CA GLU A 173 15.34 -20.68 2.69
C GLU A 173 14.38 -19.53 3.03
N THR A 174 14.80 -18.31 2.71
CA THR A 174 13.99 -17.10 2.80
C THR A 174 13.45 -16.73 1.42
N VAL A 175 12.32 -16.02 1.38
CA VAL A 175 11.83 -15.40 0.13
C VAL A 175 12.87 -14.39 -0.34
N PRO A 176 13.42 -14.54 -1.56
CA PRO A 176 14.42 -13.60 -2.06
C PRO A 176 13.79 -12.24 -2.40
N PRO A 177 14.60 -11.15 -2.45
CA PRO A 177 14.12 -9.85 -2.90
C PRO A 177 13.46 -9.92 -4.28
N PHE A 178 12.36 -9.18 -4.44
CA PHE A 178 11.56 -9.14 -5.68
C PHE A 178 10.96 -10.47 -6.11
N TRP A 179 10.75 -11.37 -5.14
CA TRP A 179 10.06 -12.64 -5.39
C TRP A 179 8.67 -12.42 -6.00
N GLU A 180 7.98 -11.37 -5.58
CA GLU A 180 6.66 -10.99 -6.08
C GLU A 180 6.63 -10.69 -7.59
N ASP A 181 7.76 -10.45 -8.23
CA ASP A 181 7.83 -10.27 -9.69
C ASP A 181 7.46 -11.54 -10.48
N GLN A 182 7.34 -12.68 -9.83
CA GLN A 182 6.80 -13.91 -10.42
C GLN A 182 5.26 -13.87 -10.55
N LEU A 183 4.60 -12.93 -9.88
CA LEU A 183 3.15 -12.84 -9.83
C LEU A 183 2.53 -12.13 -11.04
N PHE A 184 3.30 -11.75 -12.06
CA PHE A 184 2.77 -11.20 -13.31
C PHE A 184 3.45 -11.81 -14.53
N ALA A 185 2.70 -11.90 -15.64
CA ALA A 185 3.19 -12.50 -16.88
C ALA A 185 3.96 -11.51 -17.77
N GLY A 186 4.74 -12.02 -18.70
CA GLY A 186 5.49 -11.23 -19.69
C GLY A 186 4.59 -10.51 -20.71
N SER A 187 3.35 -10.91 -20.87
CA SER A 187 2.35 -10.26 -21.74
C SER A 187 1.24 -9.63 -20.91
N GLU A 188 0.75 -8.47 -21.35
CA GLU A 188 -0.39 -7.79 -20.71
C GLU A 188 -1.71 -8.55 -20.87
N SER A 189 -1.83 -9.37 -21.89
CA SER A 189 -3.00 -10.22 -22.13
C SER A 189 -3.06 -11.43 -21.18
N ASN A 190 -1.95 -11.76 -20.52
CA ASN A 190 -1.84 -12.92 -19.65
C ASN A 190 -1.74 -12.48 -18.19
N VAL A 191 -2.41 -13.23 -17.31
CA VAL A 191 -2.34 -13.03 -15.86
C VAL A 191 -1.72 -14.27 -15.20
N VAL A 192 -0.99 -14.06 -14.13
CA VAL A 192 -0.57 -15.14 -13.24
C VAL A 192 -1.66 -15.32 -12.19
N ARG A 193 -2.23 -16.51 -12.11
CA ARG A 193 -3.22 -16.87 -11.09
C ARG A 193 -2.55 -17.52 -9.91
N PHE A 194 -2.93 -17.11 -8.72
CA PHE A 194 -2.43 -17.66 -7.47
C PHE A 194 -3.50 -17.52 -6.38
N LYS A 195 -3.25 -18.10 -5.23
CA LYS A 195 -4.14 -18.00 -4.05
C LYS A 195 -3.37 -17.52 -2.83
N ILE A 196 -4.07 -16.81 -1.95
CA ILE A 196 -3.64 -16.59 -0.58
C ILE A 196 -4.77 -17.14 0.29
N GLY A 197 -4.49 -18.21 1.04
CA GLY A 197 -5.54 -18.99 1.67
C GLY A 197 -6.56 -19.48 0.65
N ASP A 198 -7.83 -19.17 0.88
CA ASP A 198 -8.95 -19.53 -0.01
C ASP A 198 -9.28 -18.49 -1.06
N VAL A 199 -8.60 -17.33 -1.07
CA VAL A 199 -8.88 -16.23 -1.98
C VAL A 199 -8.04 -16.37 -3.25
N ALA A 200 -8.69 -16.33 -4.42
CA ALA A 200 -8.02 -16.33 -5.71
C ALA A 200 -7.63 -14.92 -6.14
N PHE A 201 -6.43 -14.79 -6.69
CA PHE A 201 -5.84 -13.55 -7.20
C PHE A 201 -5.40 -13.70 -8.65
N GLU A 202 -5.37 -12.58 -9.34
CA GLU A 202 -4.72 -12.40 -10.63
C GLU A 202 -3.69 -11.28 -10.51
N GLY A 203 -2.40 -11.62 -10.70
CA GLY A 203 -1.33 -10.63 -10.77
C GLY A 203 -1.32 -9.97 -12.15
N SER A 204 -1.31 -8.64 -12.19
CA SER A 204 -1.51 -7.89 -13.43
C SER A 204 -0.22 -7.27 -13.97
N ASN A 205 0.48 -6.48 -13.19
CA ASN A 205 1.67 -5.74 -13.63
C ASN A 205 2.53 -5.26 -12.46
N PRO A 206 3.83 -4.99 -12.70
CA PRO A 206 4.66 -4.33 -11.70
C PRO A 206 4.15 -2.91 -11.46
N CYS A 207 3.89 -2.57 -10.21
CA CYS A 207 3.23 -1.32 -9.83
C CYS A 207 4.13 -0.10 -10.10
N ALA A 208 3.73 0.76 -11.04
CA ALA A 208 4.40 2.03 -11.29
C ALA A 208 4.27 2.95 -10.07
N ARG A 209 5.38 3.54 -9.65
CA ARG A 209 5.38 4.40 -8.47
C ARG A 209 5.21 5.87 -8.84
N CYS A 210 4.40 6.54 -8.07
CA CYS A 210 4.24 7.98 -8.14
C CYS A 210 5.38 8.69 -7.35
N PRO A 211 5.46 10.03 -7.35
CA PRO A 211 6.51 10.75 -6.59
C PRO A 211 6.48 10.57 -5.07
N VAL A 212 5.40 10.05 -4.48
CA VAL A 212 5.25 9.93 -3.00
C VAL A 212 6.41 9.18 -2.34
N PRO A 213 6.93 8.04 -2.86
CA PRO A 213 8.06 7.37 -2.22
C PRO A 213 9.35 8.20 -2.13
N SER A 214 9.51 9.24 -2.95
CA SER A 214 10.66 10.16 -2.85
C SER A 214 10.54 11.17 -1.71
N ARG A 215 9.41 11.21 -1.00
CA ARG A 215 9.19 12.08 0.16
C ARG A 215 9.35 11.31 1.46
N GLU A 216 9.93 11.96 2.45
CA GLU A 216 9.89 11.46 3.82
C GLU A 216 8.45 11.39 4.32
N SER A 217 8.09 10.24 4.90
CA SER A 217 6.69 9.93 5.20
C SER A 217 6.07 10.84 6.27
N GLN A 218 6.89 11.45 7.11
CA GLN A 218 6.44 12.26 8.24
C GLN A 218 6.61 13.77 8.05
N THR A 219 7.47 14.19 7.13
CA THR A 219 7.78 15.61 6.90
C THR A 219 7.36 16.10 5.51
N GLY A 220 7.18 15.17 4.57
CA GLY A 220 6.91 15.50 3.17
C GLY A 220 8.12 16.07 2.42
N VAL A 221 9.28 16.17 3.05
CA VAL A 221 10.51 16.64 2.42
C VAL A 221 10.92 15.69 1.31
N THR A 222 11.18 16.24 0.14
CA THR A 222 11.59 15.46 -1.03
C THR A 222 13.08 15.11 -0.94
N ASN A 223 13.41 13.83 -1.04
CA ASN A 223 14.78 13.37 -1.21
C ASN A 223 15.19 13.52 -2.68
N GLY A 224 16.06 14.51 -2.94
CA GLY A 224 16.63 14.72 -4.27
C GLY A 224 17.46 13.53 -4.73
N GLY A 225 17.19 13.02 -5.95
CA GLY A 225 17.91 11.87 -6.48
C GLY A 225 17.33 10.49 -6.10
N PHE A 226 16.34 10.42 -5.19
CA PHE A 226 15.70 9.17 -4.78
C PHE A 226 15.21 8.35 -5.99
N GLN A 227 14.43 8.96 -6.86
CA GLN A 227 13.85 8.28 -8.01
C GLN A 227 14.92 7.76 -8.96
N LYS A 228 15.95 8.56 -9.25
CA LYS A 228 17.05 8.14 -10.13
C LYS A 228 17.79 6.95 -9.52
N ARG A 229 18.21 7.05 -8.25
CA ARG A 229 18.90 5.96 -7.55
C ARG A 229 18.07 4.69 -7.50
N PHE A 230 16.76 4.81 -7.22
CA PHE A 230 15.85 3.67 -7.23
C PHE A 230 15.81 2.98 -8.61
N ILE A 231 15.65 3.76 -9.69
CA ILE A 231 15.62 3.25 -11.07
C ILE A 231 16.91 2.49 -11.40
N ASP A 232 18.05 3.11 -11.13
CA ASP A 232 19.37 2.54 -11.44
C ASP A 232 19.58 1.19 -10.70
N LEU A 233 19.27 1.14 -9.41
CA LEU A 233 19.44 -0.07 -8.59
C LEU A 233 18.40 -1.14 -8.89
N ARG A 234 17.13 -0.76 -9.14
CA ARG A 234 16.09 -1.71 -9.54
C ARG A 234 16.40 -2.37 -10.86
N HIS A 235 16.95 -1.63 -11.82
CA HIS A 235 17.42 -2.16 -13.10
C HIS A 235 18.58 -3.13 -12.90
N ALA A 236 19.59 -2.72 -12.15
CA ALA A 236 20.78 -3.53 -11.90
C ALA A 236 20.49 -4.83 -11.13
N GLN A 237 19.43 -4.85 -10.31
CA GLN A 237 19.03 -5.98 -9.49
C GLN A 237 17.73 -6.66 -9.96
N LEU A 238 17.39 -6.50 -11.24
CA LEU A 238 16.22 -7.19 -11.80
C LEU A 238 16.47 -8.72 -11.75
N PRO A 239 15.63 -9.49 -11.03
CA PRO A 239 15.88 -10.92 -10.89
C PRO A 239 15.56 -11.67 -12.20
N PRO A 240 16.16 -12.86 -12.43
CA PRO A 240 15.98 -13.60 -13.67
C PRO A 240 14.56 -14.11 -13.92
N TRP A 241 13.75 -14.20 -12.85
CA TRP A 241 12.33 -14.58 -12.96
C TRP A 241 11.40 -13.43 -13.31
N ALA A 242 11.86 -12.17 -13.20
CA ALA A 242 11.04 -11.02 -13.53
C ALA A 242 10.92 -10.87 -15.07
N PRO A 243 9.69 -10.74 -15.61
CA PRO A 243 9.50 -10.50 -17.04
C PRO A 243 9.99 -9.09 -17.41
N ALA A 244 11.25 -8.96 -17.82
CA ALA A 244 11.90 -7.67 -18.09
C ALA A 244 11.12 -6.78 -19.08
N VAL A 245 10.43 -7.39 -20.06
CA VAL A 245 9.60 -6.70 -21.05
C VAL A 245 8.45 -5.86 -20.41
N ARG A 246 8.08 -6.14 -19.15
CA ARG A 246 7.03 -5.41 -18.42
C ARG A 246 7.54 -4.15 -17.74
N PHE A 247 8.85 -3.88 -17.80
CA PHE A 247 9.48 -2.71 -17.20
C PHE A 247 9.78 -1.67 -18.28
N ASP A 248 8.78 -0.90 -18.71
CA ASP A 248 8.95 0.27 -19.60
C ASP A 248 9.83 1.34 -18.94
N HIS A 249 9.82 1.38 -17.59
CA HIS A 249 10.76 2.10 -16.74
C HIS A 249 10.90 1.35 -15.40
N PHE A 250 12.04 1.52 -14.71
CA PHE A 250 12.34 0.78 -13.48
C PHE A 250 11.90 1.47 -12.19
N TYR A 251 11.11 2.56 -12.25
CA TYR A 251 10.45 3.11 -11.07
C TYR A 251 9.15 2.34 -10.77
N ARG A 252 9.33 1.01 -10.63
CA ARG A 252 8.25 0.04 -10.35
C ARG A 252 8.61 -0.81 -9.15
N PHE A 253 7.65 -0.98 -8.25
CA PHE A 253 7.84 -1.70 -7.00
C PHE A 253 6.53 -2.30 -6.51
N ALA A 254 6.54 -3.54 -6.05
CA ALA A 254 5.37 -4.35 -5.74
C ALA A 254 4.57 -4.75 -7.00
N VAL A 255 3.60 -5.60 -6.84
CA VAL A 255 2.73 -6.11 -7.90
C VAL A 255 1.30 -5.65 -7.69
N ASN A 256 0.69 -5.11 -8.72
CA ASN A 256 -0.74 -4.85 -8.78
C ASN A 256 -1.50 -6.16 -8.99
N THR A 257 -2.65 -6.29 -8.35
CA THR A 257 -3.49 -7.48 -8.46
C THR A 257 -4.93 -7.13 -8.81
N ARG A 258 -5.65 -8.16 -9.22
CA ARG A 258 -7.11 -8.20 -9.29
C ARG A 258 -7.60 -9.37 -8.45
N ILE A 259 -8.76 -9.21 -7.86
CA ILE A 259 -9.47 -10.29 -7.20
C ILE A 259 -10.80 -10.44 -7.94
N PRO A 260 -11.10 -11.64 -8.49
CA PRO A 260 -12.38 -11.89 -9.16
C PRO A 260 -13.57 -11.58 -8.26
N SER A 261 -14.66 -11.07 -8.84
CA SER A 261 -15.88 -10.74 -8.08
C SER A 261 -16.51 -11.95 -7.37
N THR A 262 -16.22 -13.16 -7.82
CA THR A 262 -16.62 -14.42 -7.18
C THR A 262 -15.99 -14.61 -5.79
N GLU A 263 -14.92 -13.89 -5.49
CA GLU A 263 -14.22 -13.92 -4.20
C GLU A 263 -14.82 -12.94 -3.17
N CYS A 264 -15.78 -12.12 -3.57
CA CYS A 264 -16.42 -11.14 -2.69
C CYS A 264 -16.96 -11.81 -1.42
N GLY A 265 -16.69 -11.19 -0.28
CA GLY A 265 -17.09 -11.67 1.04
C GLY A 265 -16.12 -12.67 1.69
N LYS A 266 -15.18 -13.25 0.96
CA LYS A 266 -14.09 -14.07 1.55
C LYS A 266 -13.18 -13.20 2.41
N ILE A 267 -12.44 -13.83 3.30
CA ILE A 267 -11.58 -13.14 4.28
C ILE A 267 -10.15 -13.62 4.07
N LEU A 268 -9.24 -12.68 3.88
CA LEU A 268 -7.80 -12.88 3.96
C LEU A 268 -7.35 -12.80 5.40
N ARG A 269 -6.45 -13.69 5.84
CA ARG A 269 -5.91 -13.70 7.19
C ARG A 269 -4.38 -13.70 7.21
N PHE A 270 -3.84 -13.01 8.19
CA PHE A 270 -2.42 -13.10 8.53
C PHE A 270 -1.98 -14.57 8.63
N GLY A 271 -0.81 -14.90 8.12
CA GLY A 271 -0.22 -16.24 8.16
C GLY A 271 -0.68 -17.19 7.05
N GLU A 272 -1.70 -16.84 6.24
CA GLU A 272 -2.14 -17.68 5.12
C GLU A 272 -1.05 -17.83 4.06
N ALA A 273 -0.93 -19.03 3.51
CA ALA A 273 0.06 -19.36 2.49
C ALA A 273 -0.31 -18.77 1.13
N LEU A 274 0.70 -18.27 0.39
CA LEU A 274 0.58 -17.90 -1.01
C LEU A 274 0.98 -19.10 -1.88
N LEU A 275 0.08 -19.57 -2.72
CA LEU A 275 0.24 -20.72 -3.60
C LEU A 275 0.13 -20.28 -5.07
N LEU A 276 1.17 -20.56 -5.86
CA LEU A 276 1.22 -20.38 -7.33
C LEU A 276 0.60 -21.57 -8.05
#